data_4cc0f58f46dfd56935425b04396c45bf
#
_entry.id   4cc0f58f46dfd56935425b04396c45bf
#
_cell.length_a   1.000
_cell.length_b   1.000
_cell.length_c   1.000
_cell.angle_alpha   90.00
_cell.angle_beta   90.00
_cell.angle_gamma   90.00
#
_symmetry.space_group_name_H-M   'P 1'
#
loop_
_entity.id
_entity.type
_entity.pdbx_description
1 polymer ?
#
loop_
_entity_poly.entity_id
_entity_poly.type
_entity_poly.pdbx_seq_one_letter_code
_entity_poly.pdbx_strand_id
1 'polypeptide(L)'
;VLKDEYDNVGLLVGRADAEGKRVLCCLDATEEVISEAGELGVQLIVAHHPMIYAPVKSVTDNDVTGRKILAAIERGIAVYAAHTNLDFSGGGINDFTAQLLGLLDVSVMQPYISDHEGLGRVGNLSGKMYAAVLKGQVENLFKDKYVRIIGEPYEYVSRVAIINGGGGGSTDYVDMALKSGADCLITADVKHHVAVYAKENGLTVIEPQHYTMEHCYITRLVQILTLEALSAKLDVEIIQSSKDINPRF
;
A
#
# COMPACT_ATOMS: atom_id res chain seq x y z
N VAL A 1 -13.38 13.18 3.55
CA VAL A 1 -12.05 12.54 3.76
C VAL A 1 -11.78 11.67 2.55
N LEU A 2 -10.60 11.77 1.98
CA LEU A 2 -10.14 10.93 0.87
C LEU A 2 -9.89 9.52 1.42
N LYS A 3 -10.73 8.55 1.09
CA LYS A 3 -10.59 7.13 1.47
C LYS A 3 -11.68 6.29 0.82
N ASP A 4 -11.51 4.97 0.78
CA ASP A 4 -12.59 4.03 0.49
C ASP A 4 -13.70 4.12 1.55
N GLU A 5 -14.95 3.95 1.14
CA GLU A 5 -16.13 4.12 2.00
C GLU A 5 -16.08 3.23 3.25
N TYR A 6 -15.61 2.00 3.10
CA TYR A 6 -15.59 1.00 4.18
C TYR A 6 -14.26 0.93 4.93
N ASP A 7 -13.29 1.77 4.56
CA ASP A 7 -11.97 1.73 5.17
C ASP A 7 -11.91 2.46 6.51
N ASN A 8 -11.01 2.01 7.39
CA ASN A 8 -10.78 2.57 8.72
C ASN A 8 -9.42 3.28 8.79
N VAL A 9 -9.37 4.53 8.34
CA VAL A 9 -8.17 5.38 8.34
C VAL A 9 -8.17 6.40 9.47
N GLY A 10 -7.00 6.94 9.78
CA GLY A 10 -6.83 7.97 10.81
C GLY A 10 -6.33 7.41 12.14
N LEU A 11 -6.57 8.14 13.21
CA LEU A 11 -6.15 7.74 14.57
C LEU A 11 -7.05 6.60 15.07
N LEU A 12 -6.49 5.40 15.19
CA LEU A 12 -7.22 4.19 15.61
C LEU A 12 -7.08 3.90 17.09
N VAL A 13 -5.94 4.24 17.68
CA VAL A 13 -5.63 4.05 19.10
C VAL A 13 -4.86 5.27 19.59
N GLY A 14 -5.14 5.70 20.81
CA GLY A 14 -4.41 6.79 21.46
C GLY A 14 -5.22 8.08 21.58
N ARG A 15 -4.55 9.15 21.96
CA ARG A 15 -5.13 10.47 22.22
C ARG A 15 -4.69 11.45 21.14
N ALA A 16 -5.64 12.21 20.58
CA ALA A 16 -5.36 13.19 19.53
C ALA A 16 -4.59 14.43 20.05
N ASP A 17 -4.63 14.68 21.35
CA ASP A 17 -3.96 15.77 22.04
C ASP A 17 -2.61 15.37 22.67
N ALA A 18 -2.16 14.13 22.45
CA ALA A 18 -0.87 13.67 22.97
C ALA A 18 0.30 14.31 22.21
N GLU A 19 1.28 14.78 22.99
CA GLU A 19 2.55 15.26 22.43
C GLU A 19 3.49 14.08 22.16
N GLY A 20 4.28 14.16 21.09
CA GLY A 20 5.26 13.14 20.75
C GLY A 20 6.43 13.72 19.95
N LYS A 21 7.60 13.12 20.15
CA LYS A 21 8.86 13.48 19.47
C LYS A 21 9.39 12.38 18.56
N ARG A 22 8.82 11.19 18.64
CA ARG A 22 9.24 10.04 17.82
C ARG A 22 8.05 9.38 17.15
N VAL A 23 8.18 9.16 15.85
CA VAL A 23 7.19 8.50 15.01
C VAL A 23 7.84 7.30 14.34
N LEU A 24 7.20 6.13 14.41
CA LEU A 24 7.63 4.91 13.74
C LEU A 24 6.70 4.64 12.55
N CYS A 25 7.26 4.47 11.36
CA CYS A 25 6.51 4.12 10.15
C CYS A 25 6.67 2.62 9.84
N CYS A 26 5.57 1.96 9.48
CA CYS A 26 5.54 0.55 9.11
C CYS A 26 4.42 0.27 8.09
N LEU A 27 4.47 -0.90 7.44
CA LEU A 27 3.34 -1.41 6.66
C LEU A 27 2.27 -1.96 7.62
N ASP A 28 2.68 -2.87 8.52
CA ASP A 28 1.83 -3.55 9.48
C ASP A 28 2.21 -3.23 10.92
N ALA A 29 1.29 -2.71 11.72
CA ALA A 29 1.48 -2.56 13.16
C ALA A 29 1.28 -3.91 13.88
N THR A 30 2.33 -4.77 13.82
CA THR A 30 2.36 -6.08 14.49
C THR A 30 2.68 -5.95 15.98
N GLU A 31 2.54 -7.04 16.77
CA GLU A 31 2.95 -7.06 18.18
C GLU A 31 4.45 -6.74 18.33
N GLU A 32 5.28 -7.22 17.39
CA GLU A 32 6.73 -6.97 17.36
C GLU A 32 7.07 -5.51 17.04
N VAL A 33 6.35 -4.89 16.09
CA VAL A 33 6.48 -3.47 15.76
C VAL A 33 6.07 -2.59 16.96
N ILE A 34 4.99 -2.94 17.66
CA ILE A 34 4.56 -2.21 18.86
C ILE A 34 5.60 -2.35 20.00
N SER A 35 6.22 -3.53 20.13
CA SER A 35 7.31 -3.74 21.10
C SER A 35 8.53 -2.88 20.76
N GLU A 36 8.97 -2.89 19.50
CA GLU A 36 10.05 -2.04 18.99
C GLU A 36 9.77 -0.55 19.26
N ALA A 37 8.54 -0.10 18.98
CA ALA A 37 8.13 1.28 19.24
C ALA A 37 8.27 1.65 20.74
N GLY A 38 7.89 0.73 21.63
CA GLY A 38 8.07 0.90 23.07
C GLY A 38 9.54 0.99 23.49
N GLU A 39 10.39 0.11 22.97
CA GLU A 39 11.83 0.09 23.24
C GLU A 39 12.54 1.36 22.74
N LEU A 40 12.10 1.91 21.60
CA LEU A 40 12.61 3.13 21.01
C LEU A 40 12.01 4.40 21.62
N GLY A 41 11.06 4.30 22.55
CA GLY A 41 10.36 5.45 23.14
C GLY A 41 9.55 6.25 22.10
N VAL A 42 8.90 5.56 21.17
CA VAL A 42 8.00 6.14 20.15
C VAL A 42 6.65 6.47 20.77
N GLN A 43 6.04 7.60 20.38
CA GLN A 43 4.71 7.99 20.83
C GLN A 43 3.63 7.77 19.75
N LEU A 44 4.01 7.68 18.47
CA LEU A 44 3.07 7.47 17.36
C LEU A 44 3.62 6.43 16.38
N ILE A 45 2.83 5.41 16.08
CA ILE A 45 3.04 4.53 14.94
C ILE A 45 2.16 5.03 13.80
N VAL A 46 2.75 5.24 12.62
CA VAL A 46 2.06 5.46 11.36
C VAL A 46 2.17 4.18 10.54
N ALA A 47 1.09 3.41 10.50
CA ALA A 47 0.99 2.19 9.72
C ALA A 47 0.23 2.43 8.42
N HIS A 48 0.61 1.72 7.36
CA HIS A 48 -0.22 1.71 6.15
C HIS A 48 -1.50 0.93 6.41
N HIS A 49 -1.39 -0.33 6.80
CA HIS A 49 -2.54 -1.15 7.11
C HIS A 49 -3.18 -0.78 8.46
N PRO A 50 -4.53 -0.65 8.52
CA PRO A 50 -5.22 -0.35 9.76
C PRO A 50 -5.13 -1.54 10.72
N MET A 51 -4.56 -1.29 11.92
CA MET A 51 -4.48 -2.29 12.98
C MET A 51 -5.87 -2.79 13.40
N ILE A 52 -6.88 -1.94 13.28
CA ILE A 52 -8.30 -2.23 13.51
C ILE A 52 -9.03 -2.01 12.19
N TYR A 53 -9.23 -3.06 11.40
CA TYR A 53 -9.97 -2.98 10.14
C TYR A 53 -11.47 -3.06 10.36
N ALA A 54 -11.94 -4.08 11.04
CA ALA A 54 -13.34 -4.27 11.39
C ALA A 54 -13.63 -3.76 12.83
N PRO A 55 -14.85 -3.30 13.12
CA PRO A 55 -15.23 -2.87 14.47
C PRO A 55 -14.97 -3.97 15.51
N VAL A 56 -14.30 -3.63 16.60
CA VAL A 56 -14.04 -4.53 17.73
C VAL A 56 -15.19 -4.46 18.73
N LYS A 57 -15.62 -5.62 19.25
CA LYS A 57 -16.68 -5.72 20.28
C LYS A 57 -16.14 -5.71 21.71
N SER A 58 -14.88 -6.12 21.87
CA SER A 58 -14.17 -6.16 23.14
C SER A 58 -12.69 -6.00 22.91
N VAL A 59 -11.97 -5.51 23.92
CA VAL A 59 -10.51 -5.40 23.90
C VAL A 59 -9.98 -6.24 25.05
N THR A 60 -9.47 -7.42 24.71
CA THR A 60 -8.90 -8.39 25.65
C THR A 60 -7.67 -9.04 25.03
N ASP A 61 -6.92 -9.81 25.80
CA ASP A 61 -5.74 -10.55 25.33
C ASP A 61 -6.07 -11.87 24.61
N ASN A 62 -7.36 -12.20 24.45
CA ASN A 62 -7.81 -13.45 23.85
C ASN A 62 -7.59 -13.51 22.33
N ASP A 63 -7.48 -12.38 21.66
CA ASP A 63 -7.21 -12.31 20.22
C ASP A 63 -6.08 -11.33 19.88
N VAL A 64 -5.55 -11.45 18.67
CA VAL A 64 -4.40 -10.66 18.20
C VAL A 64 -4.69 -9.15 18.21
N THR A 65 -5.88 -8.74 17.76
CA THR A 65 -6.25 -7.32 17.70
C THR A 65 -6.35 -6.72 19.10
N GLY A 66 -6.99 -7.43 20.02
CA GLY A 66 -7.10 -7.02 21.43
C GLY A 66 -5.72 -6.88 22.09
N ARG A 67 -4.82 -7.86 21.90
CA ARG A 67 -3.44 -7.78 22.42
C ARG A 67 -2.67 -6.57 21.88
N LYS A 68 -2.76 -6.31 20.57
CA LYS A 68 -2.13 -5.14 19.95
C LYS A 68 -2.65 -3.83 20.54
N ILE A 69 -3.97 -3.69 20.69
CA ILE A 69 -4.58 -2.50 21.28
C ILE A 69 -4.11 -2.30 22.72
N LEU A 70 -4.15 -3.34 23.55
CA LEU A 70 -3.67 -3.30 24.92
C LEU A 70 -2.19 -2.91 24.99
N ALA A 71 -1.35 -3.57 24.18
CA ALA A 71 0.08 -3.29 24.14
C ALA A 71 0.41 -1.84 23.75
N ALA A 72 -0.33 -1.26 22.80
CA ALA A 72 -0.17 0.13 22.40
C ALA A 72 -0.60 1.09 23.54
N ILE A 73 -1.77 0.85 24.15
CA ILE A 73 -2.31 1.68 25.25
C ILE A 73 -1.39 1.64 26.48
N GLU A 74 -0.96 0.44 26.89
CA GLU A 74 -0.08 0.26 28.07
C GLU A 74 1.27 0.96 27.91
N ARG A 75 1.75 1.11 26.67
CA ARG A 75 3.00 1.83 26.35
C ARG A 75 2.81 3.31 26.04
N GLY A 76 1.56 3.79 26.06
CA GLY A 76 1.26 5.18 25.70
C GLY A 76 1.49 5.50 24.22
N ILE A 77 1.42 4.50 23.34
CA ILE A 77 1.67 4.64 21.91
C ILE A 77 0.33 4.83 21.17
N ALA A 78 0.24 5.91 20.40
CA ALA A 78 -0.84 6.13 19.46
C ALA A 78 -0.59 5.37 18.15
N VAL A 79 -1.65 4.91 17.47
CA VAL A 79 -1.57 4.24 16.17
C VAL A 79 -2.47 4.95 15.17
N TYR A 80 -1.89 5.38 14.08
CA TYR A 80 -2.55 6.04 12.95
C TYR A 80 -2.44 5.16 11.71
N ALA A 81 -3.56 4.98 10.99
CA ALA A 81 -3.60 4.27 9.72
C ALA A 81 -3.64 5.25 8.54
N ALA A 82 -2.66 5.14 7.64
CA ALA A 82 -2.59 5.82 6.36
C ALA A 82 -2.75 4.78 5.24
N HIS A 83 -3.99 4.35 5.00
CA HIS A 83 -4.34 3.23 4.11
C HIS A 83 -4.89 3.75 2.78
N THR A 84 -6.16 3.53 2.46
CA THR A 84 -6.71 3.97 1.17
C THR A 84 -6.68 5.48 0.96
N ASN A 85 -6.62 6.29 2.01
CA ASN A 85 -6.36 7.73 1.89
C ASN A 85 -4.98 8.02 1.30
N LEU A 86 -3.98 7.17 1.55
CA LEU A 86 -2.66 7.25 0.94
C LEU A 86 -2.66 6.67 -0.48
N ASP A 87 -3.43 5.59 -0.72
CA ASP A 87 -3.57 4.98 -2.05
C ASP A 87 -4.20 5.95 -3.06
N PHE A 88 -5.18 6.74 -2.61
CA PHE A 88 -5.93 7.66 -3.46
C PHE A 88 -5.23 9.00 -3.65
N SER A 89 -4.33 9.38 -2.73
CA SER A 89 -3.69 10.69 -2.75
C SER A 89 -2.77 10.88 -3.96
N GLY A 90 -2.72 12.11 -4.47
CA GLY A 90 -1.67 12.54 -5.39
C GLY A 90 -0.30 12.45 -4.72
N GLY A 91 0.68 11.82 -5.38
CA GLY A 91 1.99 11.53 -4.81
C GLY A 91 2.02 10.36 -3.80
N GLY A 92 0.90 9.64 -3.64
CA GLY A 92 0.79 8.47 -2.78
C GLY A 92 1.43 7.21 -3.38
N ILE A 93 1.08 6.06 -2.81
CA ILE A 93 1.76 4.79 -3.12
C ILE A 93 1.57 4.35 -4.59
N ASN A 94 0.39 4.60 -5.19
CA ASN A 94 0.14 4.25 -6.59
C ASN A 94 0.97 5.11 -7.55
N ASP A 95 1.12 6.41 -7.27
CA ASP A 95 2.01 7.31 -8.05
C ASP A 95 3.47 6.91 -7.91
N PHE A 96 3.90 6.54 -6.71
CA PHE A 96 5.26 6.08 -6.46
C PHE A 96 5.57 4.81 -7.26
N THR A 97 4.66 3.85 -7.29
CA THR A 97 4.82 2.63 -8.08
C THR A 97 4.87 2.93 -9.59
N ALA A 98 4.02 3.84 -10.08
CA ALA A 98 4.06 4.30 -11.47
C ALA A 98 5.41 4.96 -11.81
N GLN A 99 5.94 5.78 -10.90
CA GLN A 99 7.27 6.40 -11.04
C GLN A 99 8.40 5.36 -11.05
N LEU A 100 8.37 4.37 -10.16
CA LEU A 100 9.36 3.29 -10.12
C LEU A 100 9.39 2.48 -11.42
N LEU A 101 8.22 2.25 -12.02
CA LEU A 101 8.09 1.57 -13.30
C LEU A 101 8.45 2.44 -14.50
N GLY A 102 8.69 3.75 -14.29
CA GLY A 102 8.99 4.70 -15.35
C GLY A 102 7.81 4.91 -16.33
N LEU A 103 6.58 4.82 -15.84
CA LEU A 103 5.41 5.04 -16.68
C LEU A 103 5.31 6.50 -17.12
N LEU A 104 4.92 6.70 -18.37
CA LEU A 104 4.68 8.00 -19.00
C LEU A 104 3.17 8.31 -19.03
N ASP A 105 2.82 9.60 -19.10
CA ASP A 105 1.43 10.08 -19.21
C ASP A 105 0.52 9.46 -18.15
N VAL A 106 0.99 9.43 -16.91
CA VAL A 106 0.28 8.80 -15.79
C VAL A 106 -0.97 9.61 -15.44
N SER A 107 -2.09 8.90 -15.28
CA SER A 107 -3.36 9.46 -14.84
C SER A 107 -4.03 8.54 -13.81
N VAL A 108 -4.99 9.08 -13.07
CA VAL A 108 -5.83 8.30 -12.14
C VAL A 108 -6.77 7.41 -12.95
N MET A 109 -6.92 6.14 -12.57
CA MET A 109 -7.86 5.22 -13.22
C MET A 109 -9.31 5.58 -12.93
N GLN A 110 -9.63 5.82 -11.67
CA GLN A 110 -10.95 6.25 -11.23
C GLN A 110 -10.81 7.47 -10.31
N PRO A 111 -11.09 8.71 -10.82
CA PRO A 111 -11.09 9.92 -10.01
C PRO A 111 -12.13 9.84 -8.88
N TYR A 112 -11.80 10.41 -7.71
CA TYR A 112 -12.67 10.43 -6.55
C TYR A 112 -13.07 11.87 -6.15
N ILE A 113 -12.10 12.72 -5.79
CA ILE A 113 -12.34 14.13 -5.41
C ILE A 113 -11.87 15.05 -6.54
N SER A 114 -10.78 14.71 -7.20
CA SER A 114 -10.18 15.46 -8.30
C SER A 114 -9.58 14.53 -9.34
N ASP A 115 -9.16 15.07 -10.49
CA ASP A 115 -8.48 14.30 -11.53
C ASP A 115 -7.08 13.77 -11.11
N HIS A 116 -6.59 14.22 -9.95
CA HIS A 116 -5.28 13.81 -9.41
C HIS A 116 -5.40 12.91 -8.18
N GLU A 117 -6.62 12.71 -7.67
CA GLU A 117 -6.91 11.93 -6.46
C GLU A 117 -7.97 10.88 -6.76
N GLY A 118 -7.65 9.63 -6.49
CA GLY A 118 -8.55 8.51 -6.75
C GLY A 118 -7.82 7.18 -6.85
N LEU A 119 -8.60 6.15 -7.15
CA LEU A 119 -8.16 4.78 -7.15
C LEU A 119 -7.26 4.47 -8.35
N GLY A 120 -6.12 3.87 -8.06
CA GLY A 120 -5.17 3.35 -9.03
C GLY A 120 -4.54 4.40 -9.94
N ARG A 121 -3.57 3.97 -10.72
CA ARG A 121 -2.93 4.79 -11.77
C ARG A 121 -2.85 3.99 -13.05
N VAL A 122 -2.85 4.69 -14.18
CA VAL A 122 -2.62 4.09 -15.49
C VAL A 122 -1.66 4.97 -16.28
N GLY A 123 -0.72 4.34 -16.97
CA GLY A 123 0.29 5.06 -17.77
C GLY A 123 0.87 4.18 -18.85
N ASN A 124 1.70 4.76 -19.70
CA ASN A 124 2.31 4.10 -20.84
C ASN A 124 3.74 3.66 -20.51
N LEU A 125 4.14 2.46 -20.94
CA LEU A 125 5.55 2.09 -21.02
C LEU A 125 6.25 2.93 -22.09
N SER A 126 7.55 3.12 -21.98
CA SER A 126 8.35 3.84 -22.99
C SER A 126 8.38 3.12 -24.35
N GLY A 127 7.95 1.88 -24.41
CA GLY A 127 7.82 1.05 -25.61
C GLY A 127 7.12 -0.26 -25.28
N LYS A 128 6.56 -0.90 -26.28
CA LYS A 128 5.95 -2.25 -26.14
C LYS A 128 7.00 -3.26 -25.72
N MET A 129 6.66 -4.11 -24.76
CA MET A 129 7.51 -5.24 -24.36
C MET A 129 6.67 -6.48 -24.07
N TYR A 130 7.29 -7.65 -24.03
CA TYR A 130 6.61 -8.85 -23.59
C TYR A 130 6.26 -8.78 -22.10
N ALA A 131 5.12 -9.33 -21.72
CA ALA A 131 4.69 -9.41 -20.30
C ALA A 131 5.75 -10.07 -19.41
N ALA A 132 6.45 -11.09 -19.92
CA ALA A 132 7.57 -11.72 -19.22
C ALA A 132 8.74 -10.76 -18.94
N VAL A 133 9.01 -9.79 -19.82
CA VAL A 133 10.04 -8.78 -19.62
C VAL A 133 9.60 -7.79 -18.54
N LEU A 134 8.36 -7.31 -18.61
CA LEU A 134 7.80 -6.42 -17.57
C LEU A 134 7.77 -7.12 -16.21
N LYS A 135 7.38 -8.41 -16.16
CA LYS A 135 7.46 -9.21 -14.93
C LYS A 135 8.86 -9.19 -14.33
N GLY A 136 9.90 -9.41 -15.14
CA GLY A 136 11.28 -9.36 -14.68
C GLY A 136 11.70 -7.98 -14.14
N GLN A 137 11.17 -6.90 -14.71
CA GLN A 137 11.36 -5.55 -14.16
C GLN A 137 10.69 -5.39 -12.81
N VAL A 138 9.44 -5.86 -12.67
CA VAL A 138 8.68 -5.86 -11.40
C VAL A 138 9.40 -6.66 -10.32
N GLU A 139 9.93 -7.86 -10.66
CA GLU A 139 10.73 -8.68 -9.74
C GLU A 139 11.95 -7.92 -9.20
N ASN A 140 12.67 -7.24 -10.08
CA ASN A 140 13.85 -6.46 -9.70
C ASN A 140 13.49 -5.23 -8.87
N LEU A 141 12.44 -4.50 -9.23
CA LEU A 141 12.00 -3.29 -8.54
C LEU A 141 11.57 -3.58 -7.10
N PHE A 142 10.74 -4.59 -6.91
CA PHE A 142 10.23 -4.96 -5.59
C PHE A 142 11.10 -5.98 -4.85
N LYS A 143 12.21 -6.45 -5.48
CA LYS A 143 13.05 -7.55 -4.96
C LYS A 143 12.22 -8.79 -4.62
N ASP A 144 11.24 -9.07 -5.47
CA ASP A 144 10.25 -10.14 -5.32
C ASP A 144 10.46 -11.21 -6.39
N LYS A 145 11.01 -12.36 -6.02
CA LYS A 145 11.21 -13.51 -6.92
C LYS A 145 9.95 -14.35 -7.16
N TYR A 146 8.84 -14.03 -6.52
CA TYR A 146 7.59 -14.78 -6.58
C TYR A 146 6.51 -14.10 -7.43
N VAL A 147 6.87 -13.08 -8.20
CA VAL A 147 5.95 -12.40 -9.11
C VAL A 147 5.35 -13.39 -10.10
N ARG A 148 4.04 -13.40 -10.24
CA ARG A 148 3.30 -14.27 -11.17
C ARG A 148 2.78 -13.49 -12.36
N ILE A 149 2.56 -14.21 -13.48
CA ILE A 149 1.80 -13.70 -14.64
C ILE A 149 0.49 -14.49 -14.73
N ILE A 150 -0.59 -13.76 -14.95
CA ILE A 150 -1.89 -14.27 -15.34
C ILE A 150 -2.13 -13.75 -16.76
N GLY A 151 -2.29 -14.63 -17.72
CA GLY A 151 -2.30 -14.32 -19.16
C GLY A 151 -1.15 -15.01 -19.89
N GLU A 152 -0.81 -14.50 -21.05
CA GLU A 152 0.22 -15.09 -21.92
C GLU A 152 1.56 -14.35 -21.76
N PRO A 153 2.65 -15.01 -21.35
CA PRO A 153 3.92 -14.33 -21.02
C PRO A 153 4.59 -13.66 -22.22
N TYR A 154 4.28 -14.10 -23.43
CA TYR A 154 4.83 -13.54 -24.68
C TYR A 154 3.86 -12.60 -25.40
N GLU A 155 2.80 -12.18 -24.73
CA GLU A 155 1.95 -11.11 -25.22
C GLU A 155 2.61 -9.74 -25.00
N TYR A 156 2.39 -8.82 -25.95
CA TYR A 156 2.91 -7.47 -25.86
C TYR A 156 2.02 -6.62 -24.96
N VAL A 157 2.65 -5.91 -24.02
CA VAL A 157 2.01 -4.92 -23.15
C VAL A 157 2.65 -3.54 -23.40
N SER A 158 1.85 -2.51 -23.27
CA SER A 158 2.26 -1.12 -23.54
C SER A 158 1.63 -0.10 -22.59
N ARG A 159 0.39 -0.36 -22.10
CA ARG A 159 -0.33 0.52 -21.20
C ARG A 159 -0.67 -0.23 -19.92
N VAL A 160 -0.13 0.24 -18.82
CA VAL A 160 -0.14 -0.47 -17.54
C VAL A 160 -1.03 0.26 -16.54
N ALA A 161 -1.97 -0.46 -15.98
CA ALA A 161 -2.73 -0.07 -14.80
C ALA A 161 -2.03 -0.57 -13.52
N ILE A 162 -2.14 0.18 -12.44
CA ILE A 162 -1.56 -0.15 -11.14
C ILE A 162 -2.62 0.05 -10.06
N ILE A 163 -2.82 -0.97 -9.25
CA ILE A 163 -3.53 -0.89 -7.98
C ILE A 163 -2.67 -1.60 -6.95
N ASN A 164 -2.04 -0.85 -6.05
CA ASN A 164 -1.22 -1.44 -5.00
C ASN A 164 -2.06 -2.30 -4.07
N GLY A 165 -1.44 -3.32 -3.48
CA GLY A 165 -2.08 -4.18 -2.50
C GLY A 165 -3.19 -5.06 -3.06
N GLY A 166 -4.32 -5.11 -2.38
CA GLY A 166 -5.40 -6.08 -2.57
C GLY A 166 -6.30 -5.90 -3.79
N GLY A 167 -5.89 -5.17 -4.82
CA GLY A 167 -6.68 -4.95 -6.05
C GLY A 167 -7.02 -6.23 -6.83
N GLY A 168 -6.37 -7.34 -6.54
CA GLY A 168 -6.75 -8.66 -7.08
C GLY A 168 -7.99 -9.28 -6.44
N GLY A 169 -8.64 -8.60 -5.51
CA GLY A 169 -9.79 -9.09 -4.76
C GLY A 169 -11.13 -9.06 -5.49
N SER A 170 -11.30 -8.19 -6.51
CA SER A 170 -12.56 -7.98 -7.25
C SER A 170 -12.34 -7.88 -8.76
N THR A 171 -13.31 -8.38 -9.53
CA THR A 171 -13.38 -8.19 -11.00
C THR A 171 -13.59 -6.73 -11.39
N ASP A 172 -14.13 -5.89 -10.50
CA ASP A 172 -14.34 -4.46 -10.76
C ASP A 172 -13.05 -3.75 -11.14
N TYR A 173 -11.92 -4.15 -10.52
CA TYR A 173 -10.61 -3.58 -10.81
C TYR A 173 -10.07 -4.01 -12.18
N VAL A 174 -10.41 -5.21 -12.63
CA VAL A 174 -10.15 -5.66 -14.01
C VAL A 174 -10.92 -4.79 -15.00
N ASP A 175 -12.20 -4.56 -14.74
CA ASP A 175 -13.04 -3.70 -15.59
C ASP A 175 -12.54 -2.26 -15.63
N MET A 176 -12.08 -1.71 -14.48
CA MET A 176 -11.49 -0.38 -14.42
C MET A 176 -10.22 -0.30 -15.26
N ALA A 177 -9.32 -1.28 -15.15
CA ALA A 177 -8.10 -1.35 -15.95
C ALA A 177 -8.42 -1.36 -17.44
N LEU A 178 -9.34 -2.23 -17.88
CA LEU A 178 -9.79 -2.31 -19.27
C LEU A 178 -10.43 -1.00 -19.75
N LYS A 179 -11.30 -0.38 -18.96
CA LYS A 179 -11.93 0.92 -19.28
C LYS A 179 -10.90 2.05 -19.41
N SER A 180 -9.80 1.99 -18.67
CA SER A 180 -8.69 2.94 -18.79
C SER A 180 -7.79 2.68 -20.01
N GLY A 181 -8.09 1.64 -20.79
CA GLY A 181 -7.33 1.22 -21.97
C GLY A 181 -6.05 0.46 -21.67
N ALA A 182 -5.89 -0.06 -20.43
CA ALA A 182 -4.74 -0.86 -20.06
C ALA A 182 -4.81 -2.26 -20.71
N ASP A 183 -3.66 -2.74 -21.13
CA ASP A 183 -3.42 -4.12 -21.58
C ASP A 183 -2.74 -4.98 -20.49
N CYS A 184 -2.29 -4.32 -19.39
CA CYS A 184 -1.71 -4.98 -18.24
C CYS A 184 -2.17 -4.32 -16.94
N LEU A 185 -2.46 -5.12 -15.92
CA LEU A 185 -2.70 -4.68 -14.54
C LEU A 185 -1.60 -5.22 -13.63
N ILE A 186 -0.98 -4.36 -12.83
CA ILE A 186 -0.07 -4.76 -11.75
C ILE A 186 -0.80 -4.60 -10.42
N THR A 187 -1.02 -5.70 -9.71
CA THR A 187 -1.72 -5.74 -8.43
C THR A 187 -1.42 -7.04 -7.69
N ALA A 188 -1.72 -7.11 -6.39
CA ALA A 188 -1.50 -8.29 -5.57
C ALA A 188 -2.81 -8.99 -5.16
N ASP A 189 -2.67 -10.13 -4.47
CA ASP A 189 -3.75 -10.93 -3.88
C ASP A 189 -4.85 -11.33 -4.88
N VAL A 190 -4.44 -11.75 -6.07
CA VAL A 190 -5.38 -12.09 -7.15
C VAL A 190 -6.11 -13.39 -6.85
N LYS A 191 -7.41 -13.31 -6.65
CA LYS A 191 -8.28 -14.47 -6.44
C LYS A 191 -8.45 -15.26 -7.74
N HIS A 192 -8.64 -16.58 -7.62
CA HIS A 192 -8.77 -17.48 -8.77
C HIS A 192 -9.81 -17.00 -9.81
N HIS A 193 -11.02 -16.63 -9.38
CA HIS A 193 -12.06 -16.17 -10.30
C HIS A 193 -11.72 -14.85 -10.97
N VAL A 194 -10.97 -13.96 -10.31
CA VAL A 194 -10.48 -12.70 -10.88
C VAL A 194 -9.42 -12.99 -11.95
N ALA A 195 -8.52 -13.94 -11.67
CA ALA A 195 -7.51 -14.38 -12.64
C ALA A 195 -8.16 -14.96 -13.93
N VAL A 196 -9.19 -15.81 -13.76
CA VAL A 196 -9.96 -16.34 -14.90
C VAL A 196 -10.62 -15.20 -15.66
N TYR A 197 -11.30 -14.30 -14.98
CA TYR A 197 -11.98 -13.17 -15.58
C TYR A 197 -11.03 -12.24 -16.35
N ALA A 198 -9.89 -11.91 -15.80
CA ALA A 198 -8.87 -11.09 -16.45
C ALA A 198 -8.37 -11.77 -17.74
N LYS A 199 -8.03 -13.06 -17.67
CA LYS A 199 -7.57 -13.83 -18.83
C LYS A 199 -8.63 -13.92 -19.95
N GLU A 200 -9.90 -14.16 -19.61
CA GLU A 200 -11.00 -14.24 -20.58
C GLU A 200 -11.28 -12.89 -21.25
N ASN A 201 -10.97 -11.78 -20.59
CA ASN A 201 -11.08 -10.42 -21.14
C ASN A 201 -9.80 -9.91 -21.80
N GLY A 202 -8.76 -10.75 -21.95
CA GLY A 202 -7.51 -10.39 -22.61
C GLY A 202 -6.64 -9.40 -21.82
N LEU A 203 -6.85 -9.26 -20.50
CA LEU A 203 -6.01 -8.45 -19.64
C LEU A 203 -4.90 -9.31 -19.02
N THR A 204 -3.65 -8.95 -19.30
CA THR A 204 -2.52 -9.53 -18.57
C THR A 204 -2.49 -8.98 -17.14
N VAL A 205 -2.29 -9.84 -16.14
CA VAL A 205 -2.02 -9.39 -14.76
C VAL A 205 -0.64 -9.84 -14.32
N ILE A 206 0.13 -8.90 -13.79
CA ILE A 206 1.41 -9.16 -13.12
C ILE A 206 1.17 -9.00 -11.64
N GLU A 207 1.40 -10.09 -10.90
CA GLU A 207 1.07 -10.19 -9.49
C GLU A 207 2.34 -10.34 -8.63
N PRO A 208 2.88 -9.24 -8.08
CA PRO A 208 3.87 -9.29 -7.01
C PRO A 208 3.20 -9.70 -5.69
N GLN A 209 4.00 -9.99 -4.66
CA GLN A 209 3.48 -10.13 -3.32
C GLN A 209 3.01 -8.76 -2.79
N HIS A 210 1.89 -8.74 -2.08
CA HIS A 210 1.31 -7.55 -1.45
C HIS A 210 2.35 -6.77 -0.63
N TYR A 211 3.03 -7.46 0.29
CA TYR A 211 4.06 -6.85 1.13
C TYR A 211 5.17 -6.17 0.31
N THR A 212 5.74 -6.85 -0.68
CA THR A 212 6.88 -6.31 -1.43
C THR A 212 6.49 -5.11 -2.29
N MET A 213 5.26 -5.10 -2.80
CA MET A 213 4.72 -4.02 -3.60
C MET A 213 4.50 -2.74 -2.78
N GLU A 214 4.11 -2.86 -1.52
CA GLU A 214 3.76 -1.71 -0.66
C GLU A 214 4.88 -1.30 0.31
N HIS A 215 5.60 -2.27 0.88
CA HIS A 215 6.64 -1.98 1.86
C HIS A 215 7.75 -1.08 1.30
N CYS A 216 8.03 -1.14 0.00
CA CYS A 216 9.00 -0.24 -0.63
C CYS A 216 8.64 1.25 -0.49
N TYR A 217 7.35 1.56 -0.31
CA TYR A 217 6.90 2.93 -0.08
C TYR A 217 7.16 3.44 1.34
N ILE A 218 7.32 2.58 2.35
CA ILE A 218 7.52 3.01 3.75
C ILE A 218 8.77 3.89 3.88
N THR A 219 9.85 3.56 3.19
CA THR A 219 11.04 4.42 3.14
C THR A 219 10.72 5.80 2.56
N ARG A 220 9.88 5.86 1.53
CA ARG A 220 9.42 7.12 0.92
C ARG A 220 8.53 7.91 1.86
N LEU A 221 7.64 7.23 2.59
CA LEU A 221 6.77 7.84 3.60
C LEU A 221 7.59 8.50 4.71
N VAL A 222 8.64 7.82 5.21
CA VAL A 222 9.57 8.38 6.20
C VAL A 222 10.22 9.66 5.66
N GLN A 223 10.69 9.67 4.41
CA GLN A 223 11.29 10.84 3.78
C GLN A 223 10.28 12.01 3.69
N ILE A 224 9.06 11.74 3.24
CA ILE A 224 8.01 12.75 3.12
C ILE A 224 7.69 13.35 4.50
N LEU A 225 7.41 12.51 5.49
CA LEU A 225 7.10 12.98 6.85
C LEU A 225 8.25 13.75 7.50
N THR A 226 9.49 13.35 7.24
CA THR A 226 10.68 14.07 7.72
C THR A 226 10.76 15.47 7.09
N LEU A 227 10.56 15.59 5.79
CA LEU A 227 10.58 16.88 5.09
C LEU A 227 9.43 17.79 5.56
N GLU A 228 8.25 17.25 5.74
CA GLU A 228 7.09 17.99 6.24
C GLU A 228 7.30 18.46 7.69
N ALA A 229 7.85 17.60 8.55
CA ALA A 229 8.20 17.98 9.92
C ALA A 229 9.22 19.12 9.96
N LEU A 230 10.26 19.06 9.13
CA LEU A 230 11.26 20.12 8.99
C LEU A 230 10.63 21.43 8.48
N SER A 231 9.78 21.35 7.45
CA SER A 231 9.06 22.51 6.89
C SER A 231 8.16 23.17 7.93
N ALA A 232 7.47 22.36 8.73
CA ALA A 232 6.62 22.81 9.83
C ALA A 232 7.39 23.22 11.10
N LYS A 233 8.73 23.09 11.10
CA LYS A 233 9.61 23.35 12.26
C LYS A 233 9.23 22.51 13.50
N LEU A 234 8.81 21.29 13.27
CA LEU A 234 8.53 20.33 14.33
C LEU A 234 9.82 19.59 14.72
N ASP A 235 10.08 19.50 16.02
CA ASP A 235 11.19 18.70 16.60
C ASP A 235 10.73 17.24 16.76
N VAL A 236 10.64 16.52 15.65
CA VAL A 236 10.15 15.14 15.60
C VAL A 236 11.11 14.26 14.79
N GLU A 237 11.48 13.13 15.37
CA GLU A 237 12.26 12.08 14.71
C GLU A 237 11.31 11.07 14.03
N ILE A 238 11.49 10.83 12.74
CA ILE A 238 10.71 9.86 11.96
C ILE A 238 11.58 8.63 11.66
N ILE A 239 11.14 7.45 12.07
CA ILE A 239 11.90 6.20 12.04
C ILE A 239 11.13 5.16 11.21
N GLN A 240 11.83 4.38 10.41
CA GLN A 240 11.25 3.18 9.78
C GLN A 240 11.41 1.99 10.72
N SER A 241 10.36 1.18 10.87
CA SER A 241 10.43 -0.06 11.63
C SER A 241 11.42 -1.06 11.02
N SER A 242 12.20 -1.70 11.88
CA SER A 242 13.07 -2.83 11.51
C SER A 242 12.40 -4.19 11.73
N LYS A 243 11.23 -4.21 12.36
CA LYS A 243 10.45 -5.41 12.70
C LYS A 243 9.26 -5.65 11.76
N ASP A 244 9.05 -4.74 10.83
CA ASP A 244 8.05 -4.87 9.76
C ASP A 244 8.60 -5.81 8.68
N ILE A 245 8.20 -7.07 8.72
CA ILE A 245 8.76 -8.16 7.90
C ILE A 245 7.71 -8.81 7.01
N ASN A 246 8.15 -9.32 5.86
CA ASN A 246 7.27 -10.10 4.98
C ASN A 246 6.83 -11.40 5.69
N PRO A 247 5.51 -11.65 5.85
CA PRO A 247 5.01 -12.89 6.44
C PRO A 247 5.15 -14.10 5.52
N ARG A 248 5.51 -13.90 4.25
CA ARG A 248 5.68 -14.97 3.24
C ARG A 248 7.16 -15.18 2.95
N PHE A 249 7.56 -16.44 2.81
CA PHE A 249 8.94 -16.88 2.50
C PHE A 249 9.09 -17.28 1.04
#